data_d8dc51600eb5422bcc45a2d73723f0d7
#
_entry.id   d8dc51600eb5422bcc45a2d73723f0d7
#
_cell.length_a   1.000
_cell.length_b   1.000
_cell.length_c   1.000
_cell.angle_alpha   90.00
_cell.angle_beta   90.00
_cell.angle_gamma   90.00
#
_symmetry.space_group_name_H-M   'P 1'
#
loop_
_entity.id
_entity.type
_entity.pdbx_description
1 polymer ?
#
loop_
_entity_poly.entity_id
_entity_poly.type
_entity_poly.pdbx_seq_one_letter_code
_entity_poly.pdbx_strand_id
1 'polypeptide(L)'
;MAKLLLLTALLAPGLLLAAVLGTVLGLWSADFGMGVLALKAGRVLAYLGLAGALIACLLAFRERRLLGIAGVALLFAAGTLGGYLVQERRFTDAPRDVATDLSDPPVFARVLAAERRLAGVSESRPQACEGLVSAPTQVASETAAWALEKAGFTVLGTAPFRVDGRKEGAWFGLTHDVTVRIRPGRTDVRVAGRDNLQVGDEACRLAKAVVAELTP
;
A
#
# COMPACT_ATOMS: atom_id res chain seq x y z
N MET A 1 33.48 -4.73 20.00
CA MET A 1 32.06 -4.81 20.43
C MET A 1 31.22 -3.64 19.92
N ALA A 2 31.60 -2.36 20.16
CA ALA A 2 30.80 -1.20 19.69
C ALA A 2 30.46 -1.21 18.19
N LYS A 3 31.39 -1.55 17.30
CA LYS A 3 31.14 -1.64 15.84
C LYS A 3 30.10 -2.69 15.48
N LEU A 4 30.04 -3.81 16.21
CA LEU A 4 29.05 -4.87 15.97
C LEU A 4 27.63 -4.40 16.36
N LEU A 5 27.51 -3.67 17.47
CA LEU A 5 26.24 -3.08 17.92
C LEU A 5 25.72 -2.00 16.97
N LEU A 6 26.63 -1.25 16.31
CA LEU A 6 26.25 -0.26 15.30
C LEU A 6 25.69 -0.92 14.03
N LEU A 7 26.20 -2.11 13.66
CA LEU A 7 25.69 -2.86 12.52
C LEU A 7 24.23 -3.33 12.73
N THR A 8 23.81 -3.59 13.99
CA THR A 8 22.43 -3.99 14.28
C THR A 8 21.40 -2.92 13.89
N ALA A 9 21.78 -1.63 13.93
CA ALA A 9 20.91 -0.54 13.53
C ALA A 9 20.61 -0.54 12.01
N LEU A 10 21.48 -1.17 11.19
CA LEU A 10 21.32 -1.27 9.73
C LEU A 10 20.55 -2.50 9.29
N LEU A 11 20.30 -3.47 10.18
CA LEU A 11 19.63 -4.73 9.81
C LEU A 11 18.19 -4.52 9.35
N ALA A 12 17.41 -3.69 10.05
CA ALA A 12 16.01 -3.45 9.70
C ALA A 12 15.87 -2.74 8.32
N PRO A 13 16.54 -1.62 8.05
CA PRO A 13 16.48 -1.00 6.72
C PRO A 13 17.10 -1.87 5.63
N GLY A 14 18.16 -2.64 5.93
CA GLY A 14 18.74 -3.60 5.00
C GLY A 14 17.76 -4.71 4.63
N LEU A 15 17.03 -5.25 5.62
CA LEU A 15 15.97 -6.23 5.36
C LEU A 15 14.82 -5.64 4.55
N LEU A 16 14.44 -4.38 4.81
CA LEU A 16 13.40 -3.69 4.04
C LEU A 16 13.80 -3.55 2.57
N LEU A 17 15.04 -3.13 2.29
CA LEU A 17 15.56 -3.06 0.93
C LEU A 17 15.59 -4.43 0.25
N ALA A 18 16.05 -5.47 0.95
CA ALA A 18 16.04 -6.84 0.45
C ALA A 18 14.61 -7.33 0.16
N ALA A 19 13.65 -7.01 1.04
CA ALA A 19 12.25 -7.35 0.87
C ALA A 19 11.65 -6.71 -0.40
N VAL A 20 11.90 -5.41 -0.63
CA VAL A 20 11.46 -4.70 -1.83
C VAL A 20 12.13 -5.27 -3.08
N LEU A 21 13.45 -5.36 -3.10
CA LEU A 21 14.19 -5.83 -4.27
C LEU A 21 13.81 -7.26 -4.65
N GLY A 22 13.70 -8.16 -3.66
CA GLY A 22 13.33 -9.53 -3.93
C GLY A 22 11.89 -9.68 -4.44
N THR A 23 10.96 -8.82 -3.99
CA THR A 23 9.59 -8.79 -4.54
C THR A 23 9.59 -8.27 -5.98
N VAL A 24 10.31 -7.17 -6.25
CA VAL A 24 10.40 -6.59 -7.61
C VAL A 24 11.09 -7.55 -8.59
N LEU A 25 12.10 -8.30 -8.12
CA LEU A 25 12.79 -9.32 -8.92
C LEU A 25 12.02 -10.64 -9.04
N GLY A 26 10.83 -10.75 -8.40
CA GLY A 26 10.02 -11.97 -8.45
C GLY A 26 10.58 -13.16 -7.67
N LEU A 27 11.53 -12.94 -6.73
CA LEU A 27 12.10 -13.99 -5.89
C LEU A 27 11.09 -14.52 -4.86
N TRP A 28 10.15 -13.69 -4.46
CA TRP A 28 9.03 -14.04 -3.57
C TRP A 28 7.81 -13.15 -3.84
N SER A 29 6.65 -13.57 -3.30
CA SER A 29 5.39 -12.83 -3.42
C SER A 29 5.39 -11.53 -2.62
N ALA A 30 4.54 -10.57 -3.01
CA ALA A 30 4.33 -9.34 -2.25
C ALA A 30 3.87 -9.61 -0.80
N ASP A 31 3.02 -10.62 -0.59
CA ASP A 31 2.58 -11.04 0.75
C ASP A 31 3.75 -11.47 1.64
N PHE A 32 4.72 -12.22 1.10
CA PHE A 32 5.91 -12.61 1.85
C PHE A 32 6.87 -11.44 2.04
N GLY A 33 7.19 -10.71 0.96
CA GLY A 33 8.13 -9.58 1.00
C GLY A 33 7.65 -8.47 1.94
N MET A 34 6.42 -8.01 1.78
CA MET A 34 5.85 -6.95 2.60
C MET A 34 5.33 -7.48 3.95
N GLY A 35 4.49 -8.53 3.93
CA GLY A 35 3.81 -9.01 5.14
C GLY A 35 4.74 -9.66 6.14
N VAL A 36 5.67 -10.51 5.68
CA VAL A 36 6.57 -11.25 6.56
C VAL A 36 7.90 -10.52 6.75
N LEU A 37 8.62 -10.23 5.65
CA LEU A 37 9.96 -9.65 5.77
C LEU A 37 9.93 -8.20 6.22
N ALA A 38 9.17 -7.33 5.54
CA ALA A 38 9.14 -5.92 5.88
C ALA A 38 8.40 -5.67 7.21
N LEU A 39 7.13 -6.08 7.32
CA LEU A 39 6.29 -5.68 8.47
C LEU A 39 6.58 -6.50 9.74
N LYS A 40 6.70 -7.84 9.67
CA LYS A 40 6.93 -8.66 10.86
C LYS A 40 8.40 -8.71 11.25
N ALA A 41 9.27 -9.24 10.38
CA ALA A 41 10.69 -9.40 10.69
C ALA A 41 11.41 -8.05 10.81
N GLY A 42 11.12 -7.11 9.91
CA GLY A 42 11.70 -5.76 9.94
C GLY A 42 11.39 -5.01 11.22
N ARG A 43 10.16 -5.13 11.76
CA ARG A 43 9.77 -4.52 13.03
C ARG A 43 10.55 -5.12 14.20
N VAL A 44 10.69 -6.44 14.27
CA VAL A 44 11.49 -7.09 15.32
C VAL A 44 12.94 -6.62 15.25
N LEU A 45 13.53 -6.56 14.06
CA LEU A 45 14.89 -6.06 13.86
C LEU A 45 15.03 -4.57 14.21
N ALA A 46 14.00 -3.76 14.00
CA ALA A 46 14.00 -2.35 14.41
C ALA A 46 14.05 -2.19 15.92
N TYR A 47 13.33 -3.02 16.70
CA TYR A 47 13.44 -3.05 18.16
C TYR A 47 14.85 -3.51 18.62
N LEU A 48 15.38 -4.56 18.00
CA LEU A 48 16.75 -5.04 18.32
C LEU A 48 17.80 -4.00 17.94
N GLY A 49 17.63 -3.31 16.83
CA GLY A 49 18.50 -2.22 16.38
C GLY A 49 18.49 -1.04 17.34
N LEU A 50 17.32 -0.64 17.85
CA LEU A 50 17.20 0.42 18.85
C LEU A 50 17.87 0.01 20.18
N ALA A 51 17.63 -1.21 20.68
CA ALA A 51 18.28 -1.72 21.86
C ALA A 51 19.80 -1.75 21.71
N GLY A 52 20.31 -2.23 20.57
CA GLY A 52 21.75 -2.24 20.26
C GLY A 52 22.35 -0.83 20.20
N ALA A 53 21.64 0.13 19.60
CA ALA A 53 22.08 1.52 19.53
C ALA A 53 22.12 2.20 20.91
N LEU A 54 21.15 1.92 21.78
CA LEU A 54 21.13 2.40 23.17
C LEU A 54 22.33 1.85 23.97
N ILE A 55 22.59 0.55 23.87
CA ILE A 55 23.76 -0.08 24.54
C ILE A 55 25.05 0.52 23.97
N ALA A 56 25.15 0.72 22.65
CA ALA A 56 26.32 1.37 22.04
C ALA A 56 26.53 2.79 22.56
N CYS A 57 25.46 3.58 22.73
CA CYS A 57 25.54 4.91 23.34
C CYS A 57 26.05 4.85 24.78
N LEU A 58 25.54 3.93 25.60
CA LEU A 58 26.01 3.76 27.01
C LEU A 58 27.50 3.41 27.07
N LEU A 59 27.97 2.52 26.20
CA LEU A 59 29.38 2.18 26.09
C LEU A 59 30.26 3.32 25.58
N ALA A 60 29.71 4.15 24.66
CA ALA A 60 30.40 5.29 24.06
C ALA A 60 30.67 6.42 25.10
N PHE A 61 29.94 6.50 26.22
CA PHE A 61 30.27 7.42 27.29
C PHE A 61 31.67 7.15 27.90
N ARG A 62 32.16 5.91 27.81
CA ARG A 62 33.53 5.55 28.23
C ARG A 62 34.58 5.94 27.17
N GLU A 63 34.20 5.94 25.88
CA GLU A 63 35.08 6.26 24.76
C GLU A 63 34.47 7.42 23.95
N ARG A 64 34.76 8.64 24.35
CA ARG A 64 34.16 9.88 23.74
C ARG A 64 34.26 9.96 22.22
N ARG A 65 35.24 9.29 21.60
CA ARG A 65 35.41 9.21 20.13
C ARG A 65 34.25 8.49 19.43
N LEU A 66 33.53 7.64 20.14
CA LEU A 66 32.42 6.85 19.57
C LEU A 66 31.05 7.54 19.74
N LEU A 67 30.97 8.61 20.54
CA LEU A 67 29.70 9.29 20.85
C LEU A 67 28.97 9.80 19.59
N GLY A 68 29.70 10.41 18.65
CA GLY A 68 29.10 10.91 17.42
C GLY A 68 28.45 9.81 16.57
N ILE A 69 29.17 8.70 16.38
CA ILE A 69 28.69 7.57 15.58
C ILE A 69 27.53 6.87 16.29
N ALA A 70 27.61 6.69 17.61
CA ALA A 70 26.56 6.09 18.41
C ALA A 70 25.28 6.94 18.41
N GLY A 71 25.41 8.28 18.47
CA GLY A 71 24.29 9.21 18.35
C GLY A 71 23.59 9.12 17.01
N VAL A 72 24.33 9.06 15.91
CA VAL A 72 23.78 8.89 14.55
C VAL A 72 23.04 7.54 14.44
N ALA A 73 23.64 6.46 14.94
CA ALA A 73 23.00 5.14 14.94
C ALA A 73 21.70 5.11 15.74
N LEU A 74 21.67 5.80 16.89
CA LEU A 74 20.47 5.92 17.72
C LEU A 74 19.36 6.70 17.00
N LEU A 75 19.69 7.83 16.38
CA LEU A 75 18.71 8.60 15.58
C LEU A 75 18.16 7.79 14.44
N PHE A 76 19.03 7.04 13.75
CA PHE A 76 18.62 6.18 12.63
C PHE A 76 17.73 5.02 13.08
N ALA A 77 18.08 4.33 14.16
CA ALA A 77 17.28 3.25 14.72
C ALA A 77 15.94 3.74 15.27
N ALA A 78 15.92 4.89 15.97
CA ALA A 78 14.69 5.51 16.46
C ALA A 78 13.78 5.98 15.32
N GLY A 79 14.35 6.57 14.27
CA GLY A 79 13.62 6.96 13.05
C GLY A 79 13.00 5.76 12.33
N THR A 80 13.76 4.66 12.20
CA THR A 80 13.28 3.41 11.61
C THR A 80 12.11 2.83 12.41
N LEU A 81 12.25 2.71 13.72
CA LEU A 81 11.17 2.21 14.58
C LEU A 81 9.95 3.16 14.57
N GLY A 82 10.18 4.48 14.62
CA GLY A 82 9.13 5.49 14.49
C GLY A 82 8.36 5.35 13.17
N GLY A 83 9.05 5.11 12.06
CA GLY A 83 8.45 4.80 10.76
C GLY A 83 7.52 3.58 10.82
N TYR A 84 7.98 2.47 11.43
CA TYR A 84 7.14 1.26 11.62
C TYR A 84 5.89 1.54 12.44
N LEU A 85 6.00 2.28 13.55
CA LEU A 85 4.87 2.60 14.42
C LEU A 85 3.83 3.51 13.73
N VAL A 86 4.30 4.49 12.97
CA VAL A 86 3.40 5.36 12.17
C VAL A 86 2.70 4.55 11.07
N GLN A 87 3.44 3.67 10.42
CA GLN A 87 2.92 2.82 9.36
C GLN A 87 1.85 1.85 9.88
N GLU A 88 2.08 1.23 11.04
CA GLU A 88 1.13 0.32 11.68
C GLU A 88 -0.21 0.99 11.94
N ARG A 89 -0.22 2.23 12.44
CA ARG A 89 -1.44 3.01 12.65
C ARG A 89 -2.21 3.30 11.36
N ARG A 90 -1.51 3.46 10.24
CA ARG A 90 -2.13 3.72 8.93
C ARG A 90 -2.70 2.45 8.28
N PHE A 91 -2.17 1.27 8.61
CA PHE A 91 -2.56 0.02 7.95
C PHE A 91 -3.71 -0.71 8.65
N THR A 92 -3.95 -0.47 9.94
CA THR A 92 -4.85 -1.31 10.74
C THR A 92 -6.34 -1.12 10.47
N ASP A 93 -6.77 0.08 10.03
CA ASP A 93 -8.20 0.44 9.99
C ASP A 93 -8.74 0.81 8.60
N ALA A 94 -7.92 0.77 7.57
CA ALA A 94 -8.34 1.23 6.25
C ALA A 94 -8.92 0.11 5.40
N PRO A 95 -10.06 0.34 4.71
CA PRO A 95 -10.70 -0.66 3.89
C PRO A 95 -9.88 -0.97 2.63
N ARG A 96 -9.73 -2.27 2.31
CA ARG A 96 -9.07 -2.74 1.08
C ARG A 96 -9.98 -2.69 -0.15
N ASP A 97 -11.28 -2.61 0.06
CA ASP A 97 -12.32 -2.61 -0.96
C ASP A 97 -13.30 -1.49 -0.64
N VAL A 98 -13.40 -0.52 -1.51
CA VAL A 98 -14.23 0.68 -1.34
C VAL A 98 -15.08 0.91 -2.57
N ALA A 99 -16.30 1.41 -2.35
CA ALA A 99 -17.18 1.79 -3.44
C ALA A 99 -17.95 3.06 -3.11
N THR A 100 -18.31 3.81 -4.14
CA THR A 100 -19.16 5.00 -4.02
C THR A 100 -20.62 4.64 -3.71
N ASP A 101 -21.09 3.47 -4.15
CA ASP A 101 -22.42 2.94 -3.87
C ASP A 101 -22.28 1.62 -3.08
N LEU A 102 -22.60 1.65 -1.79
CA LEU A 102 -22.52 0.48 -0.91
C LEU A 102 -23.78 -0.37 -0.93
N SER A 103 -24.90 0.20 -1.38
CA SER A 103 -26.17 -0.52 -1.48
C SER A 103 -26.19 -1.45 -2.69
N ASP A 104 -25.59 -1.02 -3.79
CA ASP A 104 -25.43 -1.74 -5.05
C ASP A 104 -24.04 -1.47 -5.62
N PRO A 105 -23.00 -2.11 -5.06
CA PRO A 105 -21.63 -1.80 -5.46
C PRO A 105 -21.32 -2.25 -6.89
N PRO A 106 -20.50 -1.47 -7.64
CA PRO A 106 -20.04 -1.87 -8.96
C PRO A 106 -19.38 -3.25 -8.96
N VAL A 107 -19.71 -4.08 -9.93
CA VAL A 107 -19.18 -5.45 -10.05
C VAL A 107 -18.06 -5.46 -11.09
N PHE A 108 -16.93 -6.07 -10.78
CA PHE A 108 -15.83 -6.25 -11.74
C PHE A 108 -16.27 -7.06 -12.97
N ALA A 109 -15.69 -6.79 -14.13
CA ALA A 109 -15.90 -7.61 -15.31
C ALA A 109 -15.61 -9.08 -15.03
N ARG A 110 -16.32 -9.98 -15.72
CA ARG A 110 -16.19 -11.43 -15.50
C ARG A 110 -14.73 -11.91 -15.58
N VAL A 111 -13.96 -11.40 -16.53
CA VAL A 111 -12.54 -11.73 -16.70
C VAL A 111 -11.74 -11.27 -15.48
N LEU A 112 -11.90 -10.01 -15.08
CA LEU A 112 -11.19 -9.44 -13.95
C LEU A 112 -11.58 -10.13 -12.64
N ALA A 113 -12.86 -10.44 -12.43
CA ALA A 113 -13.35 -11.20 -11.28
C ALA A 113 -12.80 -12.64 -11.26
N ALA A 114 -12.65 -13.28 -12.42
CA ALA A 114 -12.03 -14.60 -12.53
C ALA A 114 -10.53 -14.56 -12.18
N GLU A 115 -9.80 -13.57 -12.68
CA GLU A 115 -8.39 -13.37 -12.34
C GLU A 115 -8.18 -13.13 -10.84
N ARG A 116 -9.05 -12.31 -10.21
CA ARG A 116 -9.02 -12.08 -8.75
C ARG A 116 -9.20 -13.39 -7.98
N ARG A 117 -10.16 -14.23 -8.37
CA ARG A 117 -10.39 -15.55 -7.75
C ARG A 117 -9.20 -16.49 -7.93
N LEU A 118 -8.61 -16.53 -9.13
CA LEU A 118 -7.41 -17.33 -9.40
C LEU A 118 -6.20 -16.88 -8.58
N ALA A 119 -6.10 -15.58 -8.30
CA ALA A 119 -5.09 -15.01 -7.41
C ALA A 119 -5.39 -15.24 -5.90
N GLY A 120 -6.46 -15.99 -5.55
CA GLY A 120 -6.80 -16.27 -4.16
C GLY A 120 -7.34 -15.07 -3.38
N VAL A 121 -7.83 -14.02 -4.08
CA VAL A 121 -8.40 -12.84 -3.44
C VAL A 121 -9.75 -13.19 -2.83
N SER A 122 -9.86 -13.04 -1.51
CA SER A 122 -11.15 -13.15 -0.82
C SER A 122 -12.04 -11.98 -1.24
N GLU A 123 -13.21 -12.29 -1.78
CA GLU A 123 -14.21 -11.25 -2.06
C GLU A 123 -14.71 -10.67 -0.74
N SER A 124 -14.42 -9.40 -0.52
CA SER A 124 -14.94 -8.63 0.61
C SER A 124 -16.10 -7.76 0.16
N ARG A 125 -17.00 -7.46 1.09
CA ARG A 125 -18.00 -6.43 0.84
C ARG A 125 -17.32 -5.07 0.85
N PRO A 126 -17.54 -4.21 -0.16
CA PRO A 126 -16.98 -2.87 -0.15
C PRO A 126 -17.40 -2.09 1.10
N GLN A 127 -16.48 -1.29 1.61
CA GLN A 127 -16.69 -0.47 2.78
C GLN A 127 -16.77 1.01 2.40
N ALA A 128 -17.31 1.81 3.32
CA ALA A 128 -17.35 3.25 3.17
C ALA A 128 -15.95 3.85 3.23
N CYS A 129 -15.76 4.91 2.46
CA CYS A 129 -14.60 5.77 2.51
C CYS A 129 -15.09 7.19 2.73
N GLU A 130 -14.64 7.84 3.77
CA GLU A 130 -15.05 9.20 4.11
C GLU A 130 -14.87 10.16 2.91
N GLY A 131 -15.93 10.87 2.54
CA GLY A 131 -15.92 11.81 1.43
C GLY A 131 -15.87 11.18 0.02
N LEU A 132 -16.00 9.84 -0.11
CA LEU A 132 -16.12 9.17 -1.39
C LEU A 132 -17.60 9.10 -1.79
N VAL A 133 -17.96 9.80 -2.87
CA VAL A 133 -19.32 9.86 -3.41
C VAL A 133 -19.31 9.58 -4.90
N SER A 134 -20.43 9.11 -5.45
CA SER A 134 -20.57 8.93 -6.91
C SER A 134 -20.48 10.25 -7.65
N ALA A 135 -19.91 10.27 -8.85
CA ALA A 135 -19.98 11.44 -9.71
C ALA A 135 -21.45 11.66 -10.13
N PRO A 136 -21.98 12.89 -9.98
CA PRO A 136 -23.41 13.18 -10.21
C PRO A 136 -23.77 13.33 -11.69
N THR A 137 -23.01 12.71 -12.58
CA THR A 137 -23.15 12.78 -14.03
C THR A 137 -22.98 11.41 -14.65
N GLN A 138 -23.67 11.17 -15.77
CA GLN A 138 -23.37 10.06 -16.66
C GLN A 138 -22.25 10.50 -17.60
N VAL A 139 -21.09 9.90 -17.48
CA VAL A 139 -19.96 10.18 -18.39
C VAL A 139 -19.96 9.21 -19.57
N ALA A 140 -19.25 9.56 -20.64
CA ALA A 140 -18.94 8.61 -21.70
C ALA A 140 -17.88 7.59 -21.24
N SER A 141 -17.87 6.39 -21.83
CA SER A 141 -16.89 5.35 -21.51
C SER A 141 -15.45 5.80 -21.77
N GLU A 142 -15.22 6.61 -22.78
CA GLU A 142 -13.93 7.20 -23.14
C GLU A 142 -13.45 8.17 -22.04
N THR A 143 -14.37 8.98 -21.50
CA THR A 143 -14.07 9.89 -20.37
C THR A 143 -13.73 9.09 -19.12
N ALA A 144 -14.46 8.00 -18.84
CA ALA A 144 -14.15 7.12 -17.72
C ALA A 144 -12.79 6.41 -17.88
N ALA A 145 -12.45 5.98 -19.09
CA ALA A 145 -11.14 5.39 -19.39
C ALA A 145 -10.02 6.42 -19.18
N TRP A 146 -10.19 7.62 -19.70
CA TRP A 146 -9.23 8.71 -19.50
C TRP A 146 -9.06 9.06 -18.01
N ALA A 147 -10.14 9.12 -17.23
CA ALA A 147 -10.09 9.36 -15.79
C ALA A 147 -9.29 8.27 -15.05
N LEU A 148 -9.44 7.00 -15.45
CA LEU A 148 -8.63 5.90 -14.90
C LEU A 148 -7.15 6.09 -15.23
N GLU A 149 -6.79 6.42 -16.47
CA GLU A 149 -5.40 6.66 -16.87
C GLU A 149 -4.79 7.83 -16.11
N LYS A 150 -5.51 8.93 -15.94
CA LYS A 150 -5.07 10.09 -15.14
C LYS A 150 -4.85 9.75 -13.66
N ALA A 151 -5.69 8.88 -13.09
CA ALA A 151 -5.49 8.36 -11.74
C ALA A 151 -4.35 7.32 -11.65
N GLY A 152 -3.71 7.00 -12.77
CA GLY A 152 -2.56 6.10 -12.88
C GLY A 152 -2.94 4.62 -12.96
N PHE A 153 -4.13 4.30 -13.43
CA PHE A 153 -4.53 2.93 -13.76
C PHE A 153 -4.26 2.61 -15.23
N THR A 154 -3.91 1.37 -15.51
CA THR A 154 -3.94 0.81 -16.86
C THR A 154 -5.34 0.31 -17.14
N VAL A 155 -5.97 0.79 -18.22
CA VAL A 155 -7.30 0.34 -18.64
C VAL A 155 -7.20 -1.07 -19.22
N LEU A 156 -8.00 -2.00 -18.69
CA LEU A 156 -8.06 -3.40 -19.10
C LEU A 156 -9.21 -3.69 -20.06
N GLY A 157 -10.29 -2.94 -19.94
CA GLY A 157 -11.46 -3.12 -20.80
C GLY A 157 -12.42 -1.95 -20.69
N THR A 158 -13.01 -1.62 -21.86
CA THR A 158 -13.99 -0.54 -21.99
C THR A 158 -15.26 -1.11 -22.62
N ALA A 159 -16.39 -0.88 -21.97
CA ALA A 159 -17.72 -1.19 -22.47
C ALA A 159 -18.62 0.05 -22.28
N PRO A 160 -19.75 0.18 -22.98
CA PRO A 160 -20.59 1.40 -22.95
C PRO A 160 -21.01 1.85 -21.54
N PHE A 161 -21.16 0.91 -20.60
CA PHE A 161 -21.63 1.19 -19.23
C PHE A 161 -20.63 0.80 -18.14
N ARG A 162 -19.41 0.41 -18.53
CA ARG A 162 -18.38 -0.01 -17.59
C ARG A 162 -16.98 0.12 -18.18
N VAL A 163 -16.06 0.58 -17.33
CA VAL A 163 -14.62 0.57 -17.61
C VAL A 163 -13.91 -0.09 -16.46
N ASP A 164 -13.03 -1.04 -16.75
CA ASP A 164 -12.23 -1.75 -15.76
C ASP A 164 -10.74 -1.41 -15.96
N GLY A 165 -10.01 -1.33 -14.86
CA GLY A 165 -8.59 -1.02 -14.90
C GLY A 165 -7.83 -1.66 -13.73
N ARG A 166 -6.50 -1.54 -13.81
CA ARG A 166 -5.56 -2.06 -12.81
C ARG A 166 -4.43 -1.07 -12.57
N LYS A 167 -4.00 -0.99 -11.34
CA LYS A 167 -2.81 -0.24 -10.94
C LYS A 167 -1.89 -1.11 -10.13
N GLU A 168 -0.62 -1.15 -10.51
CA GLU A 168 0.45 -1.81 -9.77
C GLU A 168 1.27 -0.76 -9.02
N GLY A 169 1.50 -0.99 -7.74
CA GLY A 169 2.31 -0.13 -6.89
C GLY A 169 3.81 -0.35 -7.13
N ALA A 170 4.58 0.73 -7.08
CA ALA A 170 6.00 0.72 -7.45
C ALA A 170 6.91 -0.08 -6.49
N TRP A 171 6.56 -0.19 -5.19
CA TRP A 171 7.48 -0.72 -4.18
C TRP A 171 7.40 -2.23 -3.99
N PHE A 172 6.20 -2.78 -3.88
CA PHE A 172 5.96 -4.20 -3.66
C PHE A 172 5.05 -4.82 -4.72
N GLY A 173 4.77 -4.09 -5.82
CA GLY A 173 3.87 -4.56 -6.86
C GLY A 173 2.43 -4.77 -6.38
N LEU A 174 2.03 -4.15 -5.26
CA LEU A 174 0.69 -4.28 -4.71
C LEU A 174 -0.33 -3.79 -5.73
N THR A 175 -1.27 -4.65 -6.05
CA THR A 175 -2.18 -4.43 -7.17
C THR A 175 -3.55 -3.98 -6.68
N HIS A 176 -4.10 -2.95 -7.31
CA HIS A 176 -5.47 -2.48 -7.11
C HIS A 176 -6.24 -2.62 -8.41
N ASP A 177 -7.38 -3.28 -8.35
CA ASP A 177 -8.34 -3.33 -9.46
C ASP A 177 -9.40 -2.26 -9.26
N VAL A 178 -9.82 -1.63 -10.36
CA VAL A 178 -10.86 -0.61 -10.39
C VAL A 178 -11.94 -1.00 -11.37
N THR A 179 -13.18 -0.69 -11.04
CA THR A 179 -14.29 -0.72 -11.97
C THR A 179 -15.10 0.57 -11.86
N VAL A 180 -15.39 1.18 -12.98
CA VAL A 180 -16.26 2.34 -13.11
C VAL A 180 -17.54 1.88 -13.78
N ARG A 181 -18.68 2.09 -13.13
CA ARG A 181 -20.01 1.78 -13.65
C ARG A 181 -20.72 3.06 -14.03
N ILE A 182 -21.11 3.16 -15.28
CA ILE A 182 -21.79 4.31 -15.87
C ILE A 182 -23.30 4.04 -15.90
N ARG A 183 -24.09 4.90 -15.23
CA ARG A 183 -25.55 4.82 -15.19
C ARG A 183 -26.19 6.17 -15.55
N PRO A 184 -27.45 6.19 -15.95
CA PRO A 184 -28.16 7.45 -16.15
C PRO A 184 -28.11 8.33 -14.89
N GLY A 185 -27.61 9.56 -15.05
CA GLY A 185 -27.51 10.55 -14.00
C GLY A 185 -26.38 10.35 -12.97
N ARG A 186 -25.60 9.25 -13.03
CA ARG A 186 -24.47 9.05 -12.10
C ARG A 186 -23.43 8.06 -12.62
N THR A 187 -22.22 8.21 -12.13
CA THR A 187 -21.13 7.26 -12.37
C THR A 187 -20.55 6.81 -11.04
N ASP A 188 -20.50 5.49 -10.85
CA ASP A 188 -20.04 4.85 -9.62
C ASP A 188 -18.64 4.26 -9.82
N VAL A 189 -17.84 4.28 -8.75
CA VAL A 189 -16.47 3.76 -8.75
C VAL A 189 -16.31 2.74 -7.62
N ARG A 190 -15.64 1.61 -7.90
CA ARG A 190 -15.17 0.67 -6.90
C ARG A 190 -13.69 0.41 -7.11
N VAL A 191 -12.90 0.47 -6.05
CA VAL A 191 -11.47 0.10 -6.06
C VAL A 191 -11.24 -0.95 -4.99
N ALA A 192 -10.57 -2.04 -5.37
CA ALA A 192 -10.25 -3.11 -4.43
C ALA A 192 -8.83 -3.61 -4.61
N GLY A 193 -8.11 -3.77 -3.49
CA GLY A 193 -6.80 -4.41 -3.46
C GLY A 193 -6.91 -5.88 -3.90
N ARG A 194 -5.89 -6.35 -4.60
CA ARG A 194 -5.76 -7.76 -5.02
C ARG A 194 -4.98 -8.58 -4.01
N ASP A 195 -4.05 -7.95 -3.34
CA ASP A 195 -3.24 -8.60 -2.32
C ASP A 195 -4.03 -8.71 -1.00
N ASN A 196 -3.79 -9.78 -0.23
CA ASN A 196 -4.47 -10.00 1.06
C ASN A 196 -3.90 -9.13 2.18
N LEU A 197 -3.04 -8.17 1.85
CA LEU A 197 -2.44 -7.22 2.78
C LEU A 197 -3.32 -5.98 2.95
N GLN A 198 -3.39 -5.50 4.17
CA GLN A 198 -3.92 -4.16 4.44
C GLN A 198 -2.82 -3.14 4.16
N VAL A 199 -3.05 -2.28 3.16
CA VAL A 199 -2.08 -1.29 2.68
C VAL A 199 -2.49 0.15 2.97
N GLY A 200 -3.14 0.36 4.11
CA GLY A 200 -3.62 1.67 4.51
C GLY A 200 -4.81 2.14 3.66
N ASP A 201 -4.96 3.44 3.52
CA ASP A 201 -6.05 4.11 2.83
C ASP A 201 -5.87 4.17 1.29
N GLU A 202 -4.99 3.36 0.72
CA GLU A 202 -4.63 3.41 -0.70
C GLU A 202 -5.85 3.21 -1.61
N ALA A 203 -6.71 2.22 -1.34
CA ALA A 203 -7.92 2.00 -2.11
C ALA A 203 -8.85 3.23 -2.07
N CYS A 204 -8.99 3.84 -0.90
CA CYS A 204 -9.76 5.05 -0.67
C CYS A 204 -9.19 6.24 -1.46
N ARG A 205 -7.88 6.44 -1.39
CA ARG A 205 -7.17 7.51 -2.09
C ARG A 205 -7.29 7.35 -3.62
N LEU A 206 -7.14 6.14 -4.12
CA LEU A 206 -7.28 5.84 -5.54
C LEU A 206 -8.71 6.04 -6.03
N ALA A 207 -9.71 5.59 -5.27
CA ALA A 207 -11.12 5.80 -5.62
C ALA A 207 -11.47 7.30 -5.69
N LYS A 208 -11.01 8.09 -4.71
CA LYS A 208 -11.18 9.56 -4.73
C LYS A 208 -10.50 10.22 -5.92
N ALA A 209 -9.29 9.78 -6.27
CA ALA A 209 -8.58 10.29 -7.43
C ALA A 209 -9.36 10.05 -8.73
N VAL A 210 -9.93 8.84 -8.90
CA VAL A 210 -10.77 8.55 -10.08
C VAL A 210 -12.02 9.42 -10.09
N VAL A 211 -12.73 9.54 -8.96
CA VAL A 211 -13.95 10.39 -8.89
C VAL A 211 -13.65 11.84 -9.18
N ALA A 212 -12.51 12.36 -8.71
CA ALA A 212 -12.11 13.75 -8.99
C ALA A 212 -11.93 14.02 -10.50
N GLU A 213 -11.41 13.05 -11.26
CA GLU A 213 -11.25 13.16 -12.71
C GLU A 213 -12.58 12.95 -13.48
N LEU A 214 -13.60 12.35 -12.84
CA LEU A 214 -14.94 12.16 -13.41
C LEU A 214 -15.86 13.37 -13.16
N THR A 215 -15.47 14.24 -12.23
CA THR A 215 -16.29 15.39 -11.84
C THR A 215 -15.67 16.65 -12.46
N PRO A 216 -16.39 17.37 -13.35
CA PRO A 216 -15.89 18.58 -14.01
C PRO A 216 -15.61 19.72 -13.04
#